data_6aabc0e1cd95db0159b5f7e6489cbfe9
#
_entry.id   6aabc0e1cd95db0159b5f7e6489cbfe9
#
_cell.length_a   1.000
_cell.length_b   1.000
_cell.length_c   1.000
_cell.angle_alpha   90.00
_cell.angle_beta   90.00
_cell.angle_gamma   90.00
#
_symmetry.space_group_name_H-M   'P 1'
#
loop_
_entity.id
_entity.type
_entity.pdbx_description
1 polymer ?
#
loop_
_entity_poly.entity_id
_entity_poly.type
_entity_poly.pdbx_seq_one_letter_code
_entity_poly.pdbx_strand_id
1 'polypeptide(L)'
;FRNLLQGPSTDPFPLGETFTPERLRGRVKIDPNLCMGCGVCRHVCAAGAINIRQKPDNSGYTITVWQNSCCLCASCRQYCPTGAMSITNDWHSAHLESEKFGRVEQQTINYEPCSHCGTLMRPLPLKLAEKLYAKNSEIDPDQIRHLCPKCRQIEDAKRSLCHLPEPHKAMEPAQPPASAAPTTD
;
A
#
# COMPACT_ATOMS: atom_id res chain seq x y z
N PHE A 1 -41.33 -35.38 -17.62
CA PHE A 1 -40.94 -35.98 -18.91
C PHE A 1 -40.25 -34.95 -19.81
N ARG A 2 -40.75 -33.72 -19.97
CA ARG A 2 -40.15 -32.70 -20.86
C ARG A 2 -38.71 -32.36 -20.51
N ASN A 3 -38.38 -32.21 -19.23
CA ASN A 3 -37.01 -31.93 -18.78
C ASN A 3 -36.04 -33.09 -18.98
N LEU A 4 -36.57 -34.34 -18.98
CA LEU A 4 -35.76 -35.52 -19.24
C LEU A 4 -35.35 -35.59 -20.72
N LEU A 5 -36.19 -35.09 -21.63
CA LEU A 5 -35.93 -35.04 -23.07
C LEU A 5 -35.05 -33.85 -23.49
N GLN A 6 -35.08 -32.76 -22.71
CA GLN A 6 -34.29 -31.56 -22.98
C GLN A 6 -32.84 -31.64 -22.48
N GLY A 7 -32.52 -32.63 -21.66
CA GLY A 7 -31.21 -32.79 -21.06
C GLY A 7 -31.00 -31.83 -19.87
N PRO A 8 -29.77 -31.76 -19.32
CA PRO A 8 -29.45 -30.90 -18.19
C PRO A 8 -29.56 -29.44 -18.59
N SER A 9 -30.17 -28.62 -17.71
CA SER A 9 -30.28 -27.18 -17.87
C SER A 9 -29.16 -26.42 -17.13
N THR A 10 -28.17 -27.13 -16.57
CA THR A 10 -26.98 -26.59 -15.92
C THR A 10 -25.80 -26.55 -16.87
N ASP A 11 -24.91 -25.59 -16.67
CA ASP A 11 -23.67 -25.51 -17.44
C ASP A 11 -22.82 -26.77 -17.25
N PRO A 12 -22.06 -27.19 -18.27
CA PRO A 12 -21.24 -28.41 -18.23
C PRO A 12 -20.01 -28.32 -17.35
N PHE A 13 -19.88 -27.26 -16.55
CA PHE A 13 -18.77 -27.08 -15.64
C PHE A 13 -18.65 -28.22 -14.60
N PRO A 14 -17.45 -28.75 -14.29
CA PRO A 14 -16.13 -28.33 -14.79
C PRO A 14 -15.65 -29.02 -16.07
N LEU A 15 -16.48 -29.86 -16.67
CA LEU A 15 -16.11 -30.77 -17.77
C LEU A 15 -16.23 -30.15 -19.18
N GLY A 16 -16.79 -28.94 -19.28
CA GLY A 16 -16.96 -28.22 -20.53
C GLY A 16 -16.73 -26.71 -20.38
N GLU A 17 -16.69 -26.03 -21.53
CA GLU A 17 -16.58 -24.58 -21.56
C GLU A 17 -17.87 -23.92 -21.06
N THR A 18 -17.72 -22.91 -20.22
CA THR A 18 -18.82 -22.11 -19.69
C THR A 18 -18.62 -20.64 -20.02
N PHE A 19 -19.70 -19.93 -20.29
CA PHE A 19 -19.66 -18.51 -20.52
C PHE A 19 -19.30 -17.78 -19.24
N THR A 20 -18.21 -16.99 -19.26
CA THR A 20 -17.78 -16.17 -18.13
C THR A 20 -17.93 -14.69 -18.48
N PRO A 21 -18.83 -13.95 -17.83
CA PRO A 21 -18.95 -12.51 -18.04
C PRO A 21 -17.65 -11.77 -17.67
N GLU A 22 -17.28 -10.73 -18.44
CA GLU A 22 -16.05 -9.96 -18.20
C GLU A 22 -16.00 -9.31 -16.81
N ARG A 23 -17.16 -8.98 -16.22
CA ARG A 23 -17.26 -8.34 -14.91
C ARG A 23 -17.42 -9.34 -13.77
N LEU A 24 -17.33 -10.63 -14.02
CA LEU A 24 -17.38 -11.62 -12.96
C LEU A 24 -16.15 -11.47 -12.05
N ARG A 25 -16.40 -11.56 -10.74
CA ARG A 25 -15.32 -11.52 -9.75
C ARG A 25 -14.75 -12.93 -9.57
N GLY A 26 -13.54 -13.11 -10.04
CA GLY A 26 -12.80 -14.35 -9.88
C GLY A 26 -11.63 -14.20 -8.91
N ARG A 27 -10.57 -14.93 -9.17
CA ARG A 27 -9.41 -15.03 -8.28
C ARG A 27 -8.68 -13.71 -8.08
N VAL A 28 -8.16 -13.55 -6.89
CA VAL A 28 -7.28 -12.44 -6.52
C VAL A 28 -5.89 -12.68 -7.10
N LYS A 29 -5.29 -11.64 -7.67
CA LYS A 29 -3.87 -11.57 -8.04
C LYS A 29 -3.18 -10.40 -7.35
N ILE A 30 -1.89 -10.56 -7.12
CA ILE A 30 -1.05 -9.58 -6.43
C ILE A 30 0.05 -9.12 -7.37
N ASP A 31 0.17 -7.80 -7.58
CA ASP A 31 1.33 -7.21 -8.24
C ASP A 31 2.38 -6.84 -7.18
N PRO A 32 3.53 -7.55 -7.14
CA PRO A 32 4.56 -7.28 -6.17
C PRO A 32 5.20 -5.89 -6.32
N ASN A 33 5.23 -5.34 -7.55
CA ASN A 33 5.84 -4.03 -7.81
C ASN A 33 5.00 -2.86 -7.28
N LEU A 34 3.70 -3.06 -7.10
CA LEU A 34 2.79 -2.07 -6.54
C LEU A 34 2.53 -2.26 -5.05
N CYS A 35 2.94 -3.39 -4.48
CA CYS A 35 2.64 -3.71 -3.09
C CYS A 35 3.64 -3.08 -2.12
N MET A 36 3.16 -2.20 -1.25
CA MET A 36 3.96 -1.59 -0.18
C MET A 36 3.86 -2.30 1.18
N GLY A 37 3.13 -3.40 1.29
CA GLY A 37 2.98 -4.17 2.53
C GLY A 37 2.21 -3.48 3.65
N CYS A 38 1.28 -2.60 3.33
CA CYS A 38 0.52 -1.84 4.33
C CYS A 38 -0.43 -2.70 5.18
N GLY A 39 -0.79 -3.91 4.73
CA GLY A 39 -1.65 -4.84 5.48
C GLY A 39 -3.15 -4.58 5.39
N VAL A 40 -3.60 -3.52 4.74
CA VAL A 40 -5.03 -3.18 4.60
C VAL A 40 -5.85 -4.34 4.02
N CYS A 41 -5.33 -5.01 2.98
CA CYS A 41 -6.00 -6.15 2.35
C CYS A 41 -6.29 -7.29 3.34
N ARG A 42 -5.38 -7.54 4.30
CA ARG A 42 -5.58 -8.53 5.37
C ARG A 42 -6.70 -8.11 6.32
N HIS A 43 -6.74 -6.83 6.71
CA HIS A 43 -7.75 -6.32 7.65
C HIS A 43 -9.16 -6.32 7.07
N VAL A 44 -9.32 -6.01 5.78
CA VAL A 44 -10.64 -5.95 5.14
C VAL A 44 -11.12 -7.30 4.61
N CYS A 45 -10.30 -8.35 4.75
CA CYS A 45 -10.66 -9.68 4.26
C CYS A 45 -11.64 -10.38 5.21
N ALA A 46 -12.93 -10.38 4.86
CA ALA A 46 -13.98 -10.99 5.68
C ALA A 46 -13.79 -12.51 5.86
N ALA A 47 -13.19 -13.18 4.87
CA ALA A 47 -12.93 -14.62 4.90
C ALA A 47 -11.60 -15.00 5.58
N GLY A 48 -10.78 -14.03 6.03
CA GLY A 48 -9.45 -14.30 6.60
C GLY A 48 -8.47 -14.98 5.61
N ALA A 49 -8.75 -14.90 4.31
CA ALA A 49 -8.01 -15.63 3.27
C ALA A 49 -6.61 -15.03 2.99
N ILE A 50 -6.28 -13.88 3.55
CA ILE A 50 -5.02 -13.16 3.26
C ILE A 50 -4.11 -13.20 4.49
N ASN A 51 -2.89 -13.67 4.30
CA ASN A 51 -1.85 -13.66 5.31
C ASN A 51 -0.63 -12.88 4.82
N ILE A 52 0.02 -12.16 5.74
CA ILE A 52 1.26 -11.43 5.49
C ILE A 52 2.25 -11.84 6.58
N ARG A 53 3.37 -12.40 6.17
CA ARG A 53 4.46 -12.83 7.06
C ARG A 53 5.75 -12.11 6.70
N GLN A 54 6.44 -11.61 7.69
CA GLN A 54 7.80 -11.12 7.53
C GLN A 54 8.74 -12.31 7.30
N LYS A 55 9.74 -12.13 6.43
CA LYS A 55 10.78 -13.12 6.21
C LYS A 55 11.64 -13.28 7.47
N PRO A 56 12.18 -14.48 7.72
CA PRO A 56 13.06 -14.71 8.88
C PRO A 56 14.32 -13.85 8.89
N ASP A 57 14.83 -13.52 7.72
CA ASP A 57 16.02 -12.69 7.51
C ASP A 57 15.74 -11.18 7.54
N ASN A 58 14.49 -10.78 7.84
CA ASN A 58 14.03 -9.40 7.83
C ASN A 58 14.25 -8.64 6.49
N SER A 59 14.51 -9.35 5.40
CA SER A 59 14.74 -8.75 4.07
C SER A 59 13.47 -8.32 3.34
N GLY A 60 12.30 -8.65 3.87
CA GLY A 60 11.02 -8.39 3.24
C GLY A 60 9.87 -9.10 3.90
N TYR A 61 8.80 -9.30 3.15
CA TYR A 61 7.61 -10.02 3.59
C TYR A 61 7.01 -10.83 2.44
N THR A 62 6.27 -11.86 2.81
CA THR A 62 5.50 -12.70 1.88
C THR A 62 4.02 -12.46 2.14
N ILE A 63 3.28 -12.18 1.08
CA ILE A 63 1.82 -12.08 1.10
C ILE A 63 1.24 -13.30 0.41
N THR A 64 0.28 -13.95 1.05
CA THR A 64 -0.35 -15.17 0.58
C THR A 64 -1.86 -15.00 0.60
N VAL A 65 -2.52 -15.36 -0.48
CA VAL A 65 -3.98 -15.43 -0.59
C VAL A 65 -4.39 -16.88 -0.82
N TRP A 66 -5.16 -17.43 0.10
CA TRP A 66 -5.74 -18.76 0.00
C TRP A 66 -7.00 -18.69 -0.85
N GLN A 67 -6.91 -19.13 -2.11
CA GLN A 67 -8.02 -19.00 -3.06
C GLN A 67 -9.25 -19.81 -2.62
N ASN A 68 -9.05 -20.96 -1.99
CA ASN A 68 -10.16 -21.82 -1.53
C ASN A 68 -10.92 -21.23 -0.32
N SER A 69 -10.31 -20.32 0.43
CA SER A 69 -10.97 -19.60 1.52
C SER A 69 -11.56 -18.26 1.06
N CYS A 70 -11.22 -17.81 -0.14
CA CYS A 70 -11.63 -16.52 -0.67
C CYS A 70 -13.10 -16.52 -1.08
N CYS A 71 -13.91 -15.60 -0.57
CA CYS A 71 -15.30 -15.42 -0.96
C CYS A 71 -15.50 -14.49 -2.17
N LEU A 72 -14.45 -14.13 -2.88
CA LEU A 72 -14.44 -13.30 -4.11
C LEU A 72 -15.16 -11.94 -3.96
N CYS A 73 -15.20 -11.38 -2.76
CA CYS A 73 -15.92 -10.13 -2.45
C CYS A 73 -15.26 -8.87 -3.03
N ALA A 74 -13.99 -8.95 -3.46
CA ALA A 74 -13.18 -7.85 -4.00
C ALA A 74 -12.84 -6.71 -3.03
N SER A 75 -13.12 -6.82 -1.73
CA SER A 75 -12.78 -5.78 -0.73
C SER A 75 -11.28 -5.48 -0.70
N CYS A 76 -10.41 -6.50 -0.83
CA CYS A 76 -8.96 -6.31 -0.89
C CYS A 76 -8.52 -5.42 -2.07
N ARG A 77 -9.18 -5.52 -3.23
CA ARG A 77 -8.95 -4.64 -4.38
C ARG A 77 -9.45 -3.23 -4.11
N GLN A 78 -10.68 -3.11 -3.58
CA GLN A 78 -11.34 -1.81 -3.36
C GLN A 78 -10.56 -0.93 -2.39
N TYR A 79 -10.03 -1.51 -1.32
CA TYR A 79 -9.32 -0.78 -0.27
C TYR A 79 -7.79 -0.76 -0.45
N CYS A 80 -7.25 -1.32 -1.54
CA CYS A 80 -5.81 -1.28 -1.79
C CYS A 80 -5.38 0.13 -2.24
N PRO A 81 -4.57 0.86 -1.45
CA PRO A 81 -4.20 2.24 -1.77
C PRO A 81 -3.29 2.35 -2.99
N THR A 82 -2.55 1.28 -3.30
CA THR A 82 -1.60 1.24 -4.42
C THR A 82 -2.15 0.55 -5.66
N GLY A 83 -3.32 -0.13 -5.55
CA GLY A 83 -3.86 -0.93 -6.64
C GLY A 83 -3.13 -2.26 -6.88
N ALA A 84 -2.28 -2.69 -5.94
CA ALA A 84 -1.53 -3.94 -6.04
C ALA A 84 -2.41 -5.20 -6.06
N MET A 85 -3.64 -5.11 -5.53
CA MET A 85 -4.60 -6.21 -5.54
C MET A 85 -5.52 -6.09 -6.74
N SER A 86 -5.53 -7.08 -7.61
CA SER A 86 -6.41 -7.18 -8.77
C SER A 86 -7.32 -8.41 -8.67
N ILE A 87 -8.44 -8.35 -9.38
CA ILE A 87 -9.40 -9.44 -9.47
C ILE A 87 -9.47 -9.84 -10.94
N THR A 88 -9.30 -11.13 -11.20
CA THR A 88 -9.51 -11.72 -12.53
C THR A 88 -10.99 -12.06 -12.72
N ASN A 89 -11.35 -12.50 -13.91
CA ASN A 89 -12.65 -13.13 -14.18
C ASN A 89 -12.60 -14.67 -14.09
N ASP A 90 -11.44 -15.24 -13.72
CA ASP A 90 -11.30 -16.68 -13.50
C ASP A 90 -11.90 -17.06 -12.13
N TRP A 91 -13.09 -17.62 -12.19
CA TRP A 91 -13.85 -18.09 -11.02
C TRP A 91 -13.74 -19.59 -10.80
N HIS A 92 -13.09 -20.33 -11.71
CA HIS A 92 -13.01 -21.79 -11.66
C HIS A 92 -12.26 -22.26 -10.41
N SER A 93 -12.97 -22.88 -9.50
CA SER A 93 -12.43 -23.40 -8.24
C SER A 93 -12.38 -24.92 -8.16
N ALA A 94 -12.89 -25.62 -9.20
CA ALA A 94 -12.82 -27.08 -9.25
C ALA A 94 -11.36 -27.56 -9.34
N HIS A 95 -11.01 -28.54 -8.52
CA HIS A 95 -9.65 -29.12 -8.44
C HIS A 95 -9.71 -30.49 -7.78
N LEU A 96 -8.68 -31.28 -7.97
CA LEU A 96 -8.50 -32.53 -7.25
C LEU A 96 -8.20 -32.27 -5.76
N GLU A 97 -8.61 -33.19 -4.91
CA GLU A 97 -8.35 -33.07 -3.46
C GLU A 97 -6.86 -32.92 -3.14
N SER A 98 -6.01 -33.60 -3.88
CA SER A 98 -4.55 -33.51 -3.76
C SER A 98 -3.99 -32.11 -4.01
N GLU A 99 -4.70 -31.26 -4.77
CA GLU A 99 -4.26 -29.92 -5.16
C GLU A 99 -4.79 -28.81 -4.24
N LYS A 100 -5.64 -29.16 -3.26
CA LYS A 100 -6.35 -28.18 -2.42
C LYS A 100 -5.44 -27.18 -1.69
N PHE A 101 -4.25 -27.59 -1.29
CA PHE A 101 -3.27 -26.74 -0.61
C PHE A 101 -2.35 -25.95 -1.57
N GLY A 102 -2.31 -26.32 -2.85
CA GLY A 102 -1.56 -25.63 -3.90
C GLY A 102 -2.28 -24.41 -4.48
N ARG A 103 -3.55 -24.20 -4.15
CA ARG A 103 -4.36 -23.10 -4.71
C ARG A 103 -4.18 -21.82 -3.92
N VAL A 104 -2.99 -21.29 -4.03
CA VAL A 104 -2.58 -20.04 -3.36
C VAL A 104 -2.01 -19.05 -4.39
N GLU A 105 -2.29 -17.78 -4.19
CA GLU A 105 -1.54 -16.70 -4.82
C GLU A 105 -0.53 -16.19 -3.79
N GLN A 106 0.75 -16.27 -4.11
CA GLN A 106 1.82 -15.88 -3.20
C GLN A 106 2.82 -14.99 -3.90
N GLN A 107 3.15 -13.87 -3.27
CA GLN A 107 4.17 -12.94 -3.75
C GLN A 107 5.10 -12.55 -2.62
N THR A 108 6.36 -12.38 -2.95
CA THR A 108 7.39 -11.92 -2.03
C THR A 108 7.79 -10.50 -2.39
N ILE A 109 7.74 -9.61 -1.42
CA ILE A 109 8.13 -8.21 -1.56
C ILE A 109 9.36 -7.98 -0.70
N ASN A 110 10.46 -7.57 -1.32
CA ASN A 110 11.70 -7.28 -0.63
C ASN A 110 11.71 -5.83 -0.14
N TYR A 111 12.40 -5.59 0.98
CA TYR A 111 12.70 -4.25 1.44
C TYR A 111 13.78 -3.61 0.58
N GLU A 112 13.72 -2.30 0.45
CA GLU A 112 14.72 -1.49 -0.25
C GLU A 112 15.58 -0.73 0.76
N PRO A 113 16.89 -0.58 0.51
CA PRO A 113 17.73 0.26 1.36
C PRO A 113 17.41 1.74 1.10
N CYS A 114 17.38 2.52 2.17
CA CYS A 114 17.28 3.97 2.07
C CYS A 114 18.50 4.55 1.36
N SER A 115 18.33 5.41 0.37
CA SER A 115 19.42 6.03 -0.38
C SER A 115 20.32 6.94 0.47
N HIS A 116 19.83 7.44 1.59
CA HIS A 116 20.59 8.34 2.47
C HIS A 116 21.27 7.61 3.65
N CYS A 117 20.57 6.71 4.36
CA CYS A 117 21.12 6.08 5.58
C CYS A 117 21.26 4.55 5.49
N GLY A 118 20.92 3.93 4.36
CA GLY A 118 21.05 2.48 4.15
C GLY A 118 20.03 1.62 4.93
N THR A 119 19.20 2.19 5.79
CA THR A 119 18.22 1.42 6.56
C THR A 119 17.20 0.75 5.63
N LEU A 120 16.97 -0.55 5.83
CA LEU A 120 15.97 -1.29 5.07
C LEU A 120 14.56 -0.76 5.36
N MET A 121 13.80 -0.51 4.31
CA MET A 121 12.45 0.04 4.40
C MET A 121 11.50 -0.66 3.42
N ARG A 122 10.20 -0.53 3.67
CA ARG A 122 9.17 -0.99 2.74
C ARG A 122 9.22 -0.17 1.45
N PRO A 123 9.11 -0.81 0.28
CA PRO A 123 9.08 -0.10 -0.99
C PRO A 123 7.86 0.83 -1.06
N LEU A 124 8.06 2.03 -1.58
CA LEU A 124 6.99 2.97 -1.86
C LEU A 124 6.79 3.04 -3.38
N PRO A 125 5.69 2.52 -3.94
CA PRO A 125 5.42 2.57 -5.37
C PRO A 125 5.35 4.01 -5.88
N LEU A 126 5.93 4.26 -7.06
CA LEU A 126 6.00 5.60 -7.66
C LEU A 126 4.62 6.25 -7.80
N LYS A 127 3.62 5.53 -8.29
CA LYS A 127 2.24 6.02 -8.41
C LYS A 127 1.64 6.54 -7.09
N LEU A 128 2.01 5.92 -5.96
CA LEU A 128 1.57 6.39 -4.65
C LEU A 128 2.37 7.62 -4.21
N ALA A 129 3.68 7.64 -4.46
CA ALA A 129 4.52 8.80 -4.17
C ALA A 129 4.04 10.03 -4.96
N GLU A 130 3.81 9.91 -6.26
CA GLU A 130 3.23 10.96 -7.10
C GLU A 130 1.90 11.49 -6.53
N LYS A 131 1.01 10.58 -6.12
CA LYS A 131 -0.29 10.96 -5.55
C LYS A 131 -0.15 11.69 -4.21
N LEU A 132 0.78 11.26 -3.36
CA LEU A 132 1.02 11.88 -2.05
C LEU A 132 1.63 13.28 -2.18
N TYR A 133 2.55 13.46 -3.12
CA TYR A 133 3.29 14.70 -3.33
C TYR A 133 2.76 15.58 -4.47
N ALA A 134 1.63 15.22 -5.09
CA ALA A 134 1.03 15.93 -6.23
C ALA A 134 0.81 17.44 -6.00
N LYS A 135 0.66 17.88 -4.75
CA LYS A 135 0.44 19.29 -4.39
C LYS A 135 1.73 20.09 -4.19
N ASN A 136 2.87 19.42 -4.19
CA ASN A 136 4.16 20.05 -3.93
C ASN A 136 5.09 19.86 -5.13
N SER A 137 5.14 20.87 -6.00
CA SER A 137 5.92 20.84 -7.23
C SER A 137 7.44 20.86 -7.02
N GLU A 138 7.91 21.20 -5.81
CA GLU A 138 9.33 21.25 -5.48
C GLU A 138 9.92 19.88 -5.09
N ILE A 139 9.05 18.89 -4.90
CA ILE A 139 9.42 17.55 -4.45
C ILE A 139 9.39 16.60 -5.64
N ASP A 140 10.53 15.99 -5.93
CA ASP A 140 10.59 14.87 -6.87
C ASP A 140 10.10 13.58 -6.19
N PRO A 141 8.93 13.04 -6.61
CA PRO A 141 8.37 11.84 -6.02
C PRO A 141 9.28 10.60 -6.16
N ASP A 142 10.09 10.55 -7.21
CA ASP A 142 11.01 9.42 -7.45
C ASP A 142 12.17 9.42 -6.45
N GLN A 143 12.74 10.57 -6.14
CA GLN A 143 13.80 10.67 -5.13
C GLN A 143 13.26 10.37 -3.72
N ILE A 144 12.10 10.93 -3.39
CA ILE A 144 11.53 10.79 -2.04
C ILE A 144 11.11 9.35 -1.73
N ARG A 145 10.66 8.58 -2.70
CA ARG A 145 10.25 7.19 -2.46
C ARG A 145 11.40 6.30 -1.98
N HIS A 146 12.64 6.62 -2.31
CA HIS A 146 13.84 5.90 -1.88
C HIS A 146 14.39 6.35 -0.52
N LEU A 147 13.75 7.29 0.15
CA LEU A 147 14.11 7.73 1.50
C LEU A 147 13.26 7.03 2.57
N CYS A 148 13.88 6.64 3.67
CA CYS A 148 13.14 6.14 4.84
C CYS A 148 12.32 7.28 5.50
N PRO A 149 11.31 6.97 6.34
CA PRO A 149 10.46 7.98 6.96
C PRO A 149 11.24 9.05 7.73
N LYS A 150 12.33 8.68 8.42
CA LYS A 150 13.19 9.64 9.15
C LYS A 150 13.92 10.59 8.21
N CYS A 151 14.51 10.06 7.13
CA CYS A 151 15.21 10.89 6.15
C CYS A 151 14.25 11.81 5.39
N ARG A 152 13.01 11.36 5.09
CA ARG A 152 11.97 12.23 4.51
C ARG A 152 11.64 13.40 5.45
N GLN A 153 11.44 13.13 6.74
CA GLN A 153 11.15 14.17 7.72
C GLN A 153 12.29 15.20 7.81
N ILE A 154 13.55 14.75 7.75
CA ILE A 154 14.71 15.64 7.74
C ILE A 154 14.72 16.52 6.48
N GLU A 155 14.47 15.93 5.31
CA GLU A 155 14.40 16.69 4.06
C GLU A 155 13.24 17.69 4.04
N ASP A 156 12.07 17.30 4.53
CA ASP A 156 10.93 18.20 4.64
C ASP A 156 11.20 19.34 5.64
N ALA A 157 11.85 19.03 6.77
CA ALA A 157 12.26 20.06 7.74
C ALA A 157 13.28 21.05 7.16
N LYS A 158 14.30 20.57 6.44
CA LYS A 158 15.27 21.45 5.77
C LYS A 158 14.59 22.41 4.80
N ARG A 159 13.67 21.92 3.97
CA ARG A 159 12.90 22.76 3.03
C ARG A 159 12.03 23.78 3.74
N SER A 160 11.33 23.37 4.80
CA SER A 160 10.51 24.28 5.59
C SER A 160 11.34 25.38 6.27
N LEU A 161 12.56 25.08 6.73
CA LEU A 161 13.45 26.05 7.32
C LEU A 161 13.99 27.06 6.29
N CYS A 162 14.19 26.67 5.05
CA CYS A 162 14.61 27.59 3.98
C CYS A 162 13.55 28.66 3.66
N HIS A 163 12.29 28.43 4.01
CA HIS A 163 11.19 29.38 3.81
C HIS A 163 10.86 30.22 5.06
N LEU A 164 11.51 29.95 6.19
CA LEU A 164 11.37 30.83 7.36
C LEU A 164 12.10 32.13 7.08
N PRO A 165 11.45 33.31 7.29
CA PRO A 165 12.14 34.56 7.27
C PRO A 165 13.29 34.50 8.30
N GLU A 166 14.44 35.06 7.94
CA GLU A 166 15.57 35.13 8.86
C GLU A 166 15.08 35.57 10.25
N PRO A 167 15.53 34.92 11.35
CA PRO A 167 15.12 35.34 12.67
C PRO A 167 15.45 36.84 12.77
N HIS A 168 14.41 37.66 12.94
CA HIS A 168 14.59 39.09 13.17
C HIS A 168 15.72 39.22 14.17
N LYS A 169 16.76 39.97 13.79
CA LYS A 169 17.84 40.35 14.71
C LYS A 169 17.20 40.64 16.05
N ALA A 170 17.63 39.94 17.08
CA ALA A 170 17.07 40.07 18.42
C ALA A 170 16.88 41.56 18.68
N MET A 171 15.66 41.98 18.96
CA MET A 171 15.38 43.36 19.36
C MET A 171 16.37 43.68 20.48
N GLU A 172 17.25 44.62 20.22
CA GLU A 172 18.12 45.15 21.23
C GLU A 172 17.27 45.50 22.47
N PRO A 173 17.63 45.02 23.68
CA PRO A 173 16.82 45.27 24.85
C PRO A 173 16.67 46.78 25.01
N ALA A 174 15.40 47.23 25.05
CA ALA A 174 15.07 48.65 25.23
C ALA A 174 15.89 49.20 26.40
N GLN A 175 16.66 50.26 26.17
CA GLN A 175 17.39 50.95 27.22
C GLN A 175 16.40 51.38 28.28
N PRO A 176 16.68 51.15 29.59
CA PRO A 176 15.82 51.63 30.66
C PRO A 176 15.76 53.17 30.62
N PRO A 177 14.59 53.74 30.89
CA PRO A 177 14.47 55.21 30.91
C PRO A 177 15.46 55.83 31.92
N ALA A 178 16.19 56.87 31.47
CA ALA A 178 17.12 57.58 32.27
C ALA A 178 16.45 58.05 33.58
N SER A 179 17.03 57.65 34.72
CA SER A 179 16.56 58.01 36.04
C SER A 179 16.48 59.55 36.16
N ALA A 180 15.27 60.03 36.47
CA ALA A 180 15.05 61.40 36.78
C ALA A 180 15.96 61.81 37.99
N ALA A 181 16.74 62.87 37.80
CA ALA A 181 17.57 63.44 38.87
C ALA A 181 16.69 63.92 40.03
N PRO A 182 17.15 63.83 41.29
CA PRO A 182 16.41 64.35 42.45
C PRO A 182 16.46 65.86 42.44
N THR A 183 15.28 66.47 42.46
CA THR A 183 15.12 67.91 42.75
C THR A 183 15.42 68.12 44.24
N THR A 184 16.47 68.86 44.52
CA THR A 184 16.76 69.43 45.88
C THR A 184 15.94 70.68 46.06
N ASP A 185 15.13 70.72 47.12
CA ASP A 185 14.75 71.89 47.90
C ASP A 185 15.34 71.78 49.32
#